data_dc883b52f81d772ce0e03d28eb45d09c
#
_entry.id   dc883b52f81d772ce0e03d28eb45d09c
#
_cell.length_a   1.000
_cell.length_b   1.000
_cell.length_c   1.000
_cell.angle_alpha   90.00
_cell.angle_beta   90.00
_cell.angle_gamma   90.00
#
_symmetry.space_group_name_H-M   'P 1'
#
loop_
_entity.id
_entity.type
_entity.pdbx_description
1 polymer ?
#
loop_
_entity_poly.entity_id
_entity_poly.type
_entity_poly.pdbx_seq_one_letter_code
_entity_poly.pdbx_strand_id
1 'polypeptide(L)'
;MKKYWGHHLMLDCGNCDLKKIQDKDNIENWIKSLVIDIDMEPVGEPWISMIEIDKPERAGYIAMQAIVSSHISAHFVDSARQVYVDVFSCRKFDKETVKQSVIKYFDVGAIREYSITRQAD
;
A
#
# COMPACT_ATOMS: atom_id res chain seq x y z
N MET A 1 -9.14 -27.67 -11.19
CA MET A 1 -8.34 -26.95 -10.21
C MET A 1 -9.12 -25.78 -9.67
N LYS A 2 -9.20 -25.69 -8.36
CA LYS A 2 -9.91 -24.56 -7.73
C LYS A 2 -9.08 -23.28 -7.84
N LYS A 3 -9.72 -22.20 -8.26
CA LYS A 3 -9.12 -20.87 -8.27
C LYS A 3 -9.80 -20.02 -7.22
N TYR A 4 -9.01 -19.30 -6.44
CA TYR A 4 -9.56 -18.37 -5.48
C TYR A 4 -10.01 -17.09 -6.19
N TRP A 5 -11.05 -16.46 -5.64
CA TRP A 5 -11.56 -15.24 -6.20
C TRP A 5 -10.55 -14.09 -6.07
N GLY A 6 -9.90 -14.01 -4.93
CA GLY A 6 -9.02 -12.87 -4.66
C GLY A 6 -7.74 -13.22 -3.95
N HIS A 7 -6.80 -12.31 -4.06
CA HIS A 7 -5.48 -12.37 -3.43
C HIS A 7 -5.27 -11.10 -2.61
N HIS A 8 -4.89 -11.25 -1.35
CA HIS A 8 -4.69 -10.12 -0.45
C HIS A 8 -3.27 -10.18 0.12
N LEU A 9 -2.50 -9.14 -0.16
CA LEU A 9 -1.16 -8.96 0.38
C LEU A 9 -1.18 -7.82 1.39
N MET A 10 -0.60 -8.07 2.56
CA MET A 10 -0.44 -7.05 3.60
C MET A 10 1.04 -6.91 3.91
N LEU A 11 1.55 -5.69 3.89
CA LEU A 11 2.93 -5.40 4.25
C LEU A 11 2.95 -4.44 5.43
N ASP A 12 3.60 -4.87 6.51
CA ASP A 12 3.88 -4.00 7.66
C ASP A 12 5.33 -3.56 7.52
N CYS A 13 5.53 -2.29 7.16
CA CYS A 13 6.84 -1.75 6.81
C CYS A 13 7.37 -0.89 7.93
N GLY A 14 8.57 -1.21 8.42
CA GLY A 14 9.22 -0.46 9.49
C GLY A 14 10.54 0.16 9.07
N ASN A 15 11.05 1.04 9.92
CA ASN A 15 12.29 1.77 9.68
C ASN A 15 12.28 2.51 8.34
N CYS A 16 11.17 3.19 8.06
CA CYS A 16 11.01 3.98 6.84
C CYS A 16 11.68 5.34 6.99
N ASP A 17 12.02 5.94 5.86
CA ASP A 17 12.55 7.32 5.84
C ASP A 17 11.42 8.30 6.15
N LEU A 18 11.57 9.07 7.23
CA LEU A 18 10.53 9.97 7.70
C LEU A 18 10.12 11.01 6.64
N LYS A 19 11.10 11.61 5.95
CA LYS A 19 10.80 12.62 4.94
C LYS A 19 9.99 12.05 3.79
N LYS A 20 10.29 10.82 3.39
CA LYS A 20 9.61 10.17 2.27
C LYS A 20 8.18 9.78 2.59
N ILE A 21 7.91 9.37 3.83
CA ILE A 21 6.54 9.03 4.24
C ILE A 21 5.70 10.26 4.58
N GLN A 22 6.33 11.43 4.72
CA GLN A 22 5.63 12.70 4.96
C GLN A 22 5.44 13.51 3.67
N ASP A 23 5.90 13.02 2.55
CA ASP A 23 5.86 13.73 1.27
C ASP A 23 4.67 13.24 0.45
N LYS A 24 3.63 14.08 0.36
CA LYS A 24 2.40 13.74 -0.35
C LYS A 24 2.67 13.40 -1.83
N ASP A 25 3.52 14.18 -2.48
CA ASP A 25 3.84 13.94 -3.89
C ASP A 25 4.55 12.60 -4.08
N ASN A 26 5.45 12.26 -3.16
CA ASN A 26 6.12 10.96 -3.19
C ASN A 26 5.14 9.81 -3.02
N ILE A 27 4.18 9.96 -2.10
CA ILE A 27 3.15 8.95 -1.88
C ILE A 27 2.25 8.80 -3.12
N GLU A 28 1.87 9.92 -3.72
CA GLU A 28 1.05 9.87 -4.94
C GLU A 28 1.80 9.19 -6.08
N ASN A 29 3.07 9.53 -6.28
CA ASN A 29 3.90 8.91 -7.30
C ASN A 29 4.05 7.40 -7.04
N TRP A 30 4.22 7.03 -5.78
CA TRP A 30 4.32 5.61 -5.39
C TRP A 30 3.07 4.83 -5.80
N ILE A 31 1.89 5.29 -5.38
CA ILE A 31 0.67 4.51 -5.59
C ILE A 31 0.29 4.44 -7.07
N LYS A 32 0.53 5.51 -7.82
CA LYS A 32 0.30 5.52 -9.26
C LYS A 32 1.25 4.58 -10.00
N SER A 33 2.54 4.59 -9.63
CA SER A 33 3.52 3.69 -10.22
C SER A 33 3.22 2.23 -9.87
N LEU A 34 2.80 1.98 -8.64
CA LEU A 34 2.49 0.62 -8.19
C LEU A 34 1.37 0.01 -9.03
N VAL A 35 0.30 0.76 -9.29
CA VAL A 35 -0.81 0.28 -10.12
C VAL A 35 -0.30 -0.21 -11.47
N ILE A 36 0.59 0.56 -12.11
CA ILE A 36 1.16 0.21 -13.41
C ILE A 36 2.07 -1.01 -13.28
N ASP A 37 2.94 -1.00 -12.27
CA ASP A 37 3.97 -2.04 -12.11
C ASP A 37 3.38 -3.42 -11.80
N ILE A 38 2.23 -3.48 -11.17
CA ILE A 38 1.53 -4.76 -10.94
C ILE A 38 0.48 -5.06 -12.01
N ASP A 39 0.52 -4.31 -13.13
CA ASP A 39 -0.31 -4.53 -14.31
C ASP A 39 -1.81 -4.42 -14.00
N MET A 40 -2.19 -3.37 -13.28
CA MET A 40 -3.57 -3.09 -12.92
C MET A 40 -4.06 -1.83 -13.63
N GLU A 41 -5.39 -1.62 -13.61
CA GLU A 41 -6.01 -0.42 -14.16
C GLU A 41 -6.59 0.42 -13.03
N PRO A 42 -6.24 1.72 -12.95
CA PRO A 42 -6.80 2.58 -11.92
C PRO A 42 -8.24 2.97 -12.23
N VAL A 43 -9.03 3.15 -11.19
CA VAL A 43 -10.36 3.71 -11.27
C VAL A 43 -10.30 5.07 -10.57
N GLY A 44 -10.24 6.14 -11.37
CA GLY A 44 -10.11 7.49 -10.84
C GLY A 44 -8.72 7.79 -10.28
N GLU A 45 -8.59 8.94 -9.65
CA GLU A 45 -7.36 9.38 -9.02
C GLU A 45 -7.24 8.82 -7.59
N PRO A 46 -6.01 8.65 -7.08
CA PRO A 46 -5.86 8.22 -5.70
C PRO A 46 -6.36 9.29 -4.75
N TRP A 47 -6.96 8.85 -3.65
CA TRP A 47 -7.32 9.72 -2.55
C TRP A 47 -6.19 9.69 -1.52
N ILE A 48 -5.63 10.85 -1.22
CA ILE A 48 -4.52 10.96 -0.26
C ILE A 48 -4.84 12.12 0.67
N SER A 49 -4.87 11.84 1.98
CA SER A 49 -5.19 12.85 2.97
C SER A 49 -4.34 12.70 4.21
N MET A 50 -3.89 13.83 4.73
CA MET A 50 -3.21 13.86 6.03
C MET A 50 -4.27 13.70 7.12
N ILE A 51 -4.07 12.73 7.97
CA ILE A 51 -4.93 12.52 9.13
C ILE A 51 -4.21 13.06 10.35
N GLU A 52 -4.74 14.15 10.87
CA GLU A 52 -4.28 14.75 12.12
C GLU A 52 -5.34 14.50 13.17
N ILE A 53 -4.96 13.78 14.20
CA ILE A 53 -5.85 13.43 15.29
C ILE A 53 -5.18 13.83 16.61
N ASP A 54 -5.96 13.84 17.68
CA ASP A 54 -5.46 14.22 19.01
C ASP A 54 -4.33 13.32 19.52
N LYS A 55 -4.18 12.15 18.89
CA LYS A 55 -3.14 11.20 19.27
C LYS A 55 -2.05 11.16 18.20
N PRO A 56 -0.89 11.80 18.46
CA PRO A 56 0.19 11.89 17.48
C PRO A 56 0.68 10.52 16.97
N GLU A 57 0.55 9.47 17.76
CA GLU A 57 0.99 8.13 17.40
C GLU A 57 0.23 7.53 16.19
N ARG A 58 -0.87 8.18 15.79
CA ARG A 58 -1.65 7.74 14.61
C ARG A 58 -1.63 8.73 13.47
N ALA A 59 -0.96 9.87 13.65
CA ALA A 59 -0.92 10.90 12.62
C ALA A 59 -0.07 10.47 11.42
N GLY A 60 -0.52 10.86 10.24
CA GLY A 60 0.16 10.56 8.98
C GLY A 60 -0.82 10.54 7.82
N TYR A 61 -0.31 10.29 6.62
CA TYR A 61 -1.15 10.19 5.45
C TYR A 61 -1.89 8.86 5.38
N ILE A 62 -3.06 8.89 4.77
CA ILE A 62 -3.73 7.69 4.28
C ILE A 62 -3.86 7.83 2.77
N ALA A 63 -3.51 6.79 2.04
CA ALA A 63 -3.63 6.74 0.59
C ALA A 63 -4.50 5.57 0.17
N MET A 64 -5.41 5.82 -0.78
CA MET A 64 -6.31 4.79 -1.29
C MET A 64 -6.45 4.93 -2.79
N GLN A 65 -6.40 3.81 -3.49
CA GLN A 65 -6.57 3.76 -4.94
C GLN A 65 -7.50 2.61 -5.31
N ALA A 66 -8.62 2.95 -5.89
CA ALA A 66 -9.49 1.94 -6.48
C ALA A 66 -8.84 1.43 -7.77
N ILE A 67 -8.86 0.14 -7.98
CA ILE A 67 -8.44 -0.49 -9.22
C ILE A 67 -9.58 -1.35 -9.74
N VAL A 68 -9.59 -1.63 -11.04
CA VAL A 68 -10.68 -2.41 -11.65
C VAL A 68 -10.87 -3.74 -10.94
N SER A 69 -9.79 -4.35 -10.45
CA SER A 69 -9.83 -5.65 -9.77
C SER A 69 -9.93 -5.56 -8.24
N SER A 70 -9.95 -4.42 -7.62
CA SER A 70 -10.34 -4.08 -6.24
C SER A 70 -9.65 -2.80 -5.72
N HIS A 71 -8.61 -2.88 -4.88
CA HIS A 71 -8.07 -1.66 -4.27
C HIS A 71 -6.67 -1.84 -3.68
N ILE A 72 -5.98 -0.69 -3.51
CA ILE A 72 -4.73 -0.57 -2.80
C ILE A 72 -4.95 0.50 -1.73
N SER A 73 -4.45 0.25 -0.52
CA SER A 73 -4.50 1.25 0.55
C SER A 73 -3.22 1.24 1.37
N ALA A 74 -2.91 2.38 1.98
CA ALA A 74 -1.75 2.51 2.84
C ALA A 74 -2.03 3.51 3.96
N HIS A 75 -1.55 3.18 5.16
CA HIS A 75 -1.58 4.08 6.31
C HIS A 75 -0.15 4.36 6.75
N PHE A 76 0.24 5.63 6.67
CA PHE A 76 1.57 6.09 7.04
C PHE A 76 1.54 6.59 8.48
N VAL A 77 2.41 6.07 9.32
CA VAL A 77 2.49 6.43 10.74
C VAL A 77 3.79 7.17 10.98
N ASP A 78 3.72 8.50 11.02
CA ASP A 78 4.91 9.36 11.06
C ASP A 78 5.76 9.12 12.30
N SER A 79 5.15 9.10 13.49
CA SER A 79 5.88 8.97 14.76
C SER A 79 6.65 7.66 14.88
N ALA A 80 6.16 6.61 14.23
CA ALA A 80 6.78 5.29 14.29
C ALA A 80 7.63 4.97 13.05
N ARG A 81 7.63 5.84 12.03
CA ARG A 81 8.29 5.60 10.75
C ARG A 81 7.86 4.27 10.14
N GLN A 82 6.54 4.07 10.09
CA GLN A 82 5.94 2.84 9.59
C GLN A 82 4.93 3.12 8.50
N VAL A 83 4.74 2.15 7.63
CA VAL A 83 3.68 2.16 6.62
C VAL A 83 3.01 0.79 6.61
N TYR A 84 1.69 0.79 6.68
CA TYR A 84 0.89 -0.43 6.56
C TYR A 84 0.22 -0.41 5.20
N VAL A 85 0.53 -1.41 4.36
CA VAL A 85 0.07 -1.47 2.97
C VAL A 85 -0.80 -2.69 2.76
N ASP A 86 -1.93 -2.48 2.08
CA ASP A 86 -2.83 -3.55 1.67
C ASP A 86 -3.03 -3.50 0.16
N VAL A 87 -2.83 -4.64 -0.51
CA VAL A 87 -3.19 -4.81 -1.91
C VAL A 87 -4.15 -5.98 -2.00
N PHE A 88 -5.39 -5.71 -2.37
CA PHE A 88 -6.41 -6.72 -2.56
C PHE A 88 -6.88 -6.68 -4.01
N SER A 89 -6.85 -7.82 -4.68
CA SER A 89 -7.20 -7.91 -6.08
C SER A 89 -7.78 -9.28 -6.42
N CYS A 90 -8.81 -9.29 -7.27
CA CYS A 90 -9.32 -10.55 -7.82
C CYS A 90 -8.43 -11.05 -8.96
N ARG A 91 -7.47 -10.24 -9.41
CA ARG A 91 -6.47 -10.62 -10.39
C ARG A 91 -5.14 -10.82 -9.68
N LYS A 92 -4.41 -11.86 -10.08
CA LYS A 92 -3.08 -12.12 -9.52
C LYS A 92 -2.11 -10.98 -9.82
N PHE A 93 -1.21 -10.73 -8.90
CA PHE A 93 -0.15 -9.75 -9.06
C PHE A 93 1.14 -10.28 -8.41
N ASP A 94 2.26 -9.69 -8.80
CA ASP A 94 3.56 -10.08 -8.26
C ASP A 94 3.81 -9.38 -6.93
N LYS A 95 3.84 -10.16 -5.86
CA LYS A 95 4.07 -9.65 -4.50
C LYS A 95 5.44 -9.00 -4.35
N GLU A 96 6.45 -9.56 -5.01
CA GLU A 96 7.80 -9.00 -4.94
C GLU A 96 7.84 -7.59 -5.53
N THR A 97 7.09 -7.34 -6.58
CA THR A 97 6.98 -5.99 -7.16
C THR A 97 6.42 -5.01 -6.14
N VAL A 98 5.40 -5.40 -5.36
CA VAL A 98 4.85 -4.54 -4.32
C VAL A 98 5.90 -4.25 -3.25
N LYS A 99 6.64 -5.28 -2.81
CA LYS A 99 7.69 -5.11 -1.81
C LYS A 99 8.79 -4.16 -2.30
N GLN A 100 9.25 -4.35 -3.53
CA GLN A 100 10.29 -3.49 -4.09
C GLN A 100 9.80 -2.04 -4.23
N SER A 101 8.52 -1.82 -4.51
CA SER A 101 7.98 -0.48 -4.62
C SER A 101 8.07 0.29 -3.29
N VAL A 102 7.73 -0.35 -2.18
CA VAL A 102 7.79 0.34 -0.87
C VAL A 102 9.24 0.61 -0.46
N ILE A 103 10.15 -0.31 -0.76
CA ILE A 103 11.58 -0.11 -0.49
C ILE A 103 12.09 1.10 -1.29
N LYS A 104 11.76 1.16 -2.57
CA LYS A 104 12.20 2.24 -3.46
C LYS A 104 11.69 3.60 -3.03
N TYR A 105 10.41 3.70 -2.68
CA TYR A 105 9.79 4.99 -2.40
C TYR A 105 9.93 5.45 -0.95
N PHE A 106 10.09 4.52 0.00
CA PHE A 106 10.07 4.85 1.43
C PHE A 106 11.30 4.38 2.20
N ASP A 107 12.29 3.81 1.51
CA ASP A 107 13.51 3.28 2.13
C ASP A 107 13.21 2.35 3.31
N VAL A 108 12.31 1.40 3.11
CA VAL A 108 11.87 0.49 4.16
C VAL A 108 13.03 -0.39 4.63
N GLY A 109 13.26 -0.42 5.94
CA GLY A 109 14.33 -1.22 6.53
C GLY A 109 13.90 -2.61 6.99
N ALA A 110 12.60 -2.81 7.24
CA ALA A 110 12.08 -4.10 7.69
C ALA A 110 10.65 -4.29 7.18
N ILE A 111 10.34 -5.48 6.69
CA ILE A 111 9.02 -5.81 6.17
C ILE A 111 8.54 -7.11 6.81
N ARG A 112 7.31 -7.09 7.34
CA ARG A 112 6.56 -8.30 7.65
C ARG A 112 5.50 -8.46 6.58
N GLU A 113 5.48 -9.63 5.97
CA GLU A 113 4.59 -9.94 4.86
C GLU A 113 3.54 -10.94 5.28
N TYR A 114 2.29 -10.64 4.94
CA TYR A 114 1.17 -11.57 5.13
C TYR A 114 0.40 -11.65 3.83
N SER A 115 0.04 -12.85 3.42
CA SER A 115 -0.80 -13.00 2.24
C SER A 115 -1.82 -14.10 2.43
N ILE A 116 -3.03 -13.84 1.93
CA ILE A 116 -4.10 -14.83 1.99
C ILE A 116 -4.85 -14.83 0.66
N THR A 117 -5.48 -15.95 0.38
CA THR A 117 -6.42 -16.06 -0.72
C THR A 117 -7.83 -15.85 -0.17
N ARG A 118 -8.72 -15.32 -0.99
CA ARG A 118 -10.07 -14.95 -0.59
C ARG A 118 -11.10 -15.66 -1.46
N GLN A 119 -12.09 -16.25 -0.81
CA GLN A 119 -13.17 -16.96 -1.48
C GLN A 119 -14.38 -16.98 -0.54
N ALA A 120 -15.53 -16.53 -1.04
CA ALA A 120 -16.71 -16.39 -0.19
C ALA A 120 -17.48 -17.70 0.04
N ASP A 121 -17.32 -18.66 -0.85
CA ASP A 121 -18.05 -19.95 -0.78
C ASP A 121 -17.16 -21.15 -0.45
#